data_fc11564d4f50edcefb687feac8bd75b0
#
_entry.id   fc11564d4f50edcefb687feac8bd75b0
#
_cell.length_a   1.000
_cell.length_b   1.000
_cell.length_c   1.000
_cell.angle_alpha   90.00
_cell.angle_beta   90.00
_cell.angle_gamma   90.00
#
_symmetry.space_group_name_H-M   'P 1'
#
loop_
_entity.id
_entity.type
_entity.pdbx_description
1 polymer ?
#
loop_
_entity_poly.entity_id
_entity_poly.type
_entity_poly.pdbx_seq_one_letter_code
_entity_poly.pdbx_strand_id
1 'polypeptide(L)'
;VQLQAAPRADWFVSETSVRSAPPAGTPEAGWSRSQAAQIDPTRIAYFVIPGLFRRPPWDATPGDAGVIVDTGSGRAVNFVIGDTGGALDEASTVVHARLRGTATPPKTRRSSALGEAVDSYRTGMNGDFRIAIFRHTSRLQPRSSMLALTAEEIGPWIEATAQAKLAAIGGLDRVRACAN
;
A
#
# COMPACT_ATOMS: atom_id res chain seq x y z
N VAL A 1 -12.85 3.10 -11.13
CA VAL A 1 -11.58 3.06 -11.87
C VAL A 1 -11.58 4.20 -12.89
N GLN A 2 -10.52 4.98 -12.93
CA GLN A 2 -10.38 6.11 -13.85
C GLN A 2 -9.11 5.96 -14.67
N LEU A 3 -9.15 6.39 -15.91
CA LEU A 3 -7.96 6.42 -16.75
C LEU A 3 -6.95 7.42 -16.19
N GLN A 4 -5.71 6.98 -16.12
CA GLN A 4 -4.62 7.83 -15.65
C GLN A 4 -4.25 8.85 -16.73
N ALA A 5 -4.12 10.12 -16.33
CA ALA A 5 -3.59 11.16 -17.21
C ALA A 5 -2.12 10.92 -17.54
N ALA A 6 -1.61 11.64 -18.55
CA ALA A 6 -0.18 11.58 -18.90
C ALA A 6 0.74 11.60 -17.66
N PRO A 7 1.88 10.90 -17.69
CA PRO A 7 2.48 10.24 -18.85
C PRO A 7 1.97 8.81 -19.11
N ARG A 8 1.00 8.33 -18.39
CA ARG A 8 0.47 6.96 -18.48
C ARG A 8 -1.01 6.99 -18.89
N ALA A 9 -1.32 7.66 -19.96
CA ALA A 9 -2.69 7.87 -20.43
C ALA A 9 -3.45 6.58 -20.81
N ASP A 10 -2.74 5.50 -21.06
CA ASP A 10 -3.26 4.17 -21.37
C ASP A 10 -3.45 3.27 -20.11
N TRP A 11 -3.18 3.82 -18.94
CA TRP A 11 -3.27 3.14 -17.67
C TRP A 11 -4.37 3.70 -16.80
N PHE A 12 -4.82 2.88 -15.88
CA PHE A 12 -5.61 3.33 -14.75
C PHE A 12 -5.11 2.70 -13.46
N VAL A 13 -5.36 3.39 -12.36
CA VAL A 13 -5.08 2.92 -11.01
C VAL A 13 -6.41 2.68 -10.32
N SER A 14 -6.54 1.59 -9.59
CA SER A 14 -7.73 1.35 -8.76
C SER A 14 -7.92 2.46 -7.76
N GLU A 15 -9.15 2.80 -7.50
CA GLU A 15 -9.48 3.72 -6.41
C GLU A 15 -9.08 3.08 -5.08
N THR A 16 -8.36 3.85 -4.25
CA THR A 16 -7.91 3.44 -2.91
C THR A 16 -8.62 4.28 -1.84
N SER A 17 -8.75 3.73 -0.64
CA SER A 17 -9.31 4.47 0.51
C SER A 17 -8.40 5.62 0.95
N VAL A 18 -7.10 5.51 0.66
CA VAL A 18 -6.10 6.54 0.97
C VAL A 18 -5.61 7.18 -0.32
N ARG A 19 -5.38 8.49 -0.30
CA ARG A 19 -4.92 9.28 -1.44
C ARG A 19 -3.71 10.11 -1.05
N SER A 20 -2.85 10.43 -2.04
CA SER A 20 -1.73 11.36 -1.84
C SER A 20 -2.19 12.80 -1.79
N ALA A 21 -1.42 13.65 -1.11
CA ALA A 21 -1.57 15.11 -1.22
C ALA A 21 -1.23 15.60 -2.63
N PRO A 22 -1.80 16.73 -3.05
CA PRO A 22 -1.41 17.37 -4.30
C PRO A 22 0.04 17.86 -4.23
N PRO A 23 0.79 17.81 -5.33
CA PRO A 23 2.07 18.49 -5.43
C PRO A 23 1.92 20.01 -5.18
N ALA A 24 3.01 20.64 -4.75
CA ALA A 24 3.03 22.08 -4.52
C ALA A 24 2.54 22.86 -5.76
N GLY A 25 1.68 23.83 -5.53
CA GLY A 25 1.07 24.64 -6.61
C GLY A 25 -0.14 24.01 -7.29
N THR A 26 -0.51 22.78 -6.95
CA THR A 26 -1.73 22.13 -7.46
C THR A 26 -2.90 22.44 -6.52
N PRO A 27 -4.05 22.94 -7.02
CA PRO A 27 -5.22 23.15 -6.18
C PRO A 27 -5.72 21.86 -5.56
N GLU A 28 -6.07 21.91 -4.28
CA GLU A 28 -6.63 20.75 -3.57
C GLU A 28 -8.04 20.40 -4.08
N ALA A 29 -8.77 21.42 -4.56
CA ALA A 29 -10.10 21.23 -5.10
C ALA A 29 -10.11 20.27 -6.30
N GLY A 30 -10.83 19.17 -6.15
CA GLY A 30 -10.90 18.10 -7.17
C GLY A 30 -9.75 17.11 -7.17
N TRP A 31 -8.62 17.40 -6.47
CA TRP A 31 -7.47 16.49 -6.43
C TRP A 31 -7.86 15.10 -5.94
N SER A 32 -8.57 14.99 -4.84
CA SER A 32 -8.98 13.70 -4.26
C SER A 32 -9.80 12.80 -5.19
N ARG A 33 -10.38 13.36 -6.24
CA ARG A 33 -11.14 12.64 -7.28
C ARG A 33 -10.29 12.34 -8.51
N SER A 34 -9.09 12.87 -8.59
CA SER A 34 -8.21 12.66 -9.72
C SER A 34 -7.56 11.29 -9.66
N GLN A 35 -7.23 10.74 -10.82
CA GLN A 35 -6.45 9.52 -10.94
C GLN A 35 -5.04 9.70 -10.32
N ALA A 36 -4.47 10.89 -10.41
CA ALA A 36 -3.15 11.20 -9.89
C ALA A 36 -3.08 11.17 -8.36
N ALA A 37 -4.20 11.36 -7.67
CA ALA A 37 -4.28 11.26 -6.22
C ALA A 37 -4.26 9.81 -5.72
N GLN A 38 -4.63 8.84 -6.55
CA GLN A 38 -4.69 7.43 -6.17
C GLN A 38 -3.28 6.89 -5.94
N ILE A 39 -3.15 5.96 -5.00
CA ILE A 39 -1.86 5.34 -4.69
C ILE A 39 -1.51 4.33 -5.78
N ASP A 40 -0.47 4.62 -6.56
CA ASP A 40 0.00 3.75 -7.65
C ASP A 40 0.56 2.43 -7.10
N PRO A 41 -0.09 1.28 -7.35
CA PRO A 41 0.32 -0.02 -6.83
C PRO A 41 1.66 -0.51 -7.38
N THR A 42 2.16 0.08 -8.45
CA THR A 42 3.46 -0.29 -9.04
C THR A 42 4.63 0.44 -8.38
N ARG A 43 4.36 1.49 -7.64
CA ARG A 43 5.37 2.37 -7.02
C ARG A 43 5.30 2.37 -5.50
N ILE A 44 4.10 2.41 -4.94
CA ILE A 44 3.86 2.55 -3.51
C ILE A 44 3.44 1.20 -2.94
N ALA A 45 4.21 0.74 -1.96
CA ALA A 45 3.88 -0.46 -1.22
C ALA A 45 2.69 -0.18 -0.29
N TYR A 46 1.53 -0.77 -0.59
CA TYR A 46 0.39 -0.71 0.30
C TYR A 46 -0.26 -2.07 0.50
N PHE A 47 -0.96 -2.19 1.60
CA PHE A 47 -1.71 -3.37 2.00
C PHE A 47 -3.18 -3.02 2.18
N VAL A 48 -4.06 -4.00 1.92
CA VAL A 48 -5.51 -3.89 2.13
C VAL A 48 -5.86 -4.65 3.40
N ILE A 49 -6.61 -4.04 4.29
CA ILE A 49 -7.03 -4.68 5.54
C ILE A 49 -8.54 -4.87 5.59
N PRO A 50 -9.03 -5.95 6.24
CA PRO A 50 -10.45 -6.11 6.51
C PRO A 50 -10.98 -4.96 7.36
N GLY A 51 -12.21 -4.54 7.09
CA GLY A 51 -12.85 -3.46 7.83
C GLY A 51 -12.96 -3.70 9.35
N LEU A 52 -12.97 -4.97 9.79
CA LEU A 52 -12.97 -5.34 11.20
C LEU A 52 -11.69 -4.91 11.93
N PHE A 53 -10.53 -4.80 11.24
CA PHE A 53 -9.27 -4.34 11.82
C PHE A 53 -9.30 -2.87 12.25
N ARG A 54 -10.28 -2.11 11.78
CA ARG A 54 -10.50 -0.71 12.21
C ARG A 54 -11.21 -0.58 13.56
N ARG A 55 -11.55 -1.70 14.18
CA ARG A 55 -12.26 -1.75 15.47
C ARG A 55 -11.36 -2.33 16.55
N PRO A 56 -11.64 -2.06 17.85
CA PRO A 56 -10.96 -2.73 18.94
C PRO A 56 -11.02 -4.26 18.81
N PRO A 57 -9.99 -4.98 19.19
CA PRO A 57 -8.74 -4.49 19.80
C PRO A 57 -7.67 -4.05 18.78
N TRP A 58 -7.96 -4.12 17.48
CA TRP A 58 -6.97 -3.90 16.42
C TRP A 58 -6.66 -2.42 16.22
N ASP A 59 -7.67 -1.58 16.09
CA ASP A 59 -7.58 -0.13 15.86
C ASP A 59 -6.59 0.29 14.75
N ALA A 60 -6.47 -0.53 13.72
CA ALA A 60 -5.65 -0.21 12.57
C ALA A 60 -6.39 0.77 11.66
N THR A 61 -5.71 1.81 11.24
CA THR A 61 -6.32 2.91 10.46
C THR A 61 -5.68 2.97 9.06
N PRO A 62 -6.45 3.19 7.98
CA PRO A 62 -5.87 3.55 6.69
C PRO A 62 -4.84 4.66 6.85
N GLY A 63 -3.69 4.54 6.19
CA GLY A 63 -2.56 5.43 6.38
C GLY A 63 -1.58 5.01 7.48
N ASP A 64 -1.87 4.01 8.31
CA ASP A 64 -0.87 3.43 9.21
C ASP A 64 0.19 2.66 8.44
N ALA A 65 1.43 2.73 8.91
CA ALA A 65 2.54 1.95 8.36
C ALA A 65 2.56 0.53 8.93
N GLY A 66 3.20 -0.38 8.20
CA GLY A 66 3.39 -1.77 8.63
C GLY A 66 4.53 -2.44 7.91
N VAL A 67 4.76 -3.70 8.24
CA VAL A 67 5.70 -4.59 7.56
C VAL A 67 5.06 -5.96 7.34
N ILE A 68 5.29 -6.54 6.19
CA ILE A 68 4.99 -7.94 5.89
C ILE A 68 6.30 -8.69 5.70
N VAL A 69 6.39 -9.87 6.28
CA VAL A 69 7.55 -10.76 6.20
C VAL A 69 7.10 -12.11 5.66
N ASP A 70 7.74 -12.56 4.61
CA ASP A 70 7.68 -13.95 4.16
C ASP A 70 8.69 -14.77 4.98
N THR A 71 8.21 -15.62 5.86
CA THR A 71 9.06 -16.40 6.76
C THR A 71 9.89 -17.44 6.02
N GLY A 72 9.41 -17.92 4.87
CA GLY A 72 10.13 -18.90 4.05
C GLY A 72 11.36 -18.32 3.35
N SER A 73 11.21 -17.16 2.73
CA SER A 73 12.33 -16.49 2.04
C SER A 73 13.08 -15.49 2.93
N GLY A 74 12.52 -15.10 4.05
CA GLY A 74 13.06 -14.05 4.92
C GLY A 74 12.89 -12.64 4.38
N ARG A 75 12.29 -12.45 3.21
CA ARG A 75 12.05 -11.13 2.62
C ARG A 75 11.00 -10.37 3.38
N ALA A 76 11.23 -9.08 3.53
CA ALA A 76 10.30 -8.17 4.19
C ALA A 76 10.02 -6.95 3.32
N VAL A 77 8.81 -6.43 3.42
CA VAL A 77 8.39 -5.22 2.70
C VAL A 77 7.64 -4.31 3.66
N ASN A 78 8.12 -3.09 3.80
CA ASN A 78 7.40 -2.05 4.52
C ASN A 78 6.27 -1.52 3.64
N PHE A 79 5.13 -1.24 4.24
CA PHE A 79 3.92 -0.80 3.53
C PHE A 79 3.14 0.26 4.31
N VAL A 80 2.20 0.89 3.63
CA VAL A 80 1.13 1.69 4.24
C VAL A 80 -0.20 0.95 4.07
N ILE A 81 -1.11 1.05 5.02
CA ILE A 81 -2.50 0.62 4.79
C ILE A 81 -3.13 1.59 3.80
N GLY A 82 -3.30 1.13 2.56
CA GLY A 82 -3.81 1.95 1.46
C GLY A 82 -5.30 1.82 1.24
N ASP A 83 -5.88 0.70 1.65
CA ASP A 83 -7.29 0.42 1.40
C ASP A 83 -7.90 -0.51 2.46
N THR A 84 -9.24 -0.64 2.39
CA THR A 84 -10.01 -1.58 3.19
C THR A 84 -10.80 -2.52 2.29
N GLY A 85 -10.69 -3.80 2.53
CA GLY A 85 -11.34 -4.87 1.75
C GLY A 85 -12.04 -5.90 2.61
N GLY A 86 -12.33 -7.06 2.02
CA GLY A 86 -13.00 -8.18 2.69
C GLY A 86 -12.06 -9.12 3.43
N ALA A 87 -10.82 -9.25 3.00
CA ALA A 87 -9.85 -10.22 3.51
C ALA A 87 -8.46 -9.58 3.72
N LEU A 88 -7.58 -10.30 4.40
CA LEU A 88 -6.18 -9.89 4.67
C LEU A 88 -5.24 -10.58 3.66
N ASP A 89 -5.54 -10.47 2.39
CA ASP A 89 -4.84 -11.20 1.32
C ASP A 89 -4.52 -10.32 0.10
N GLU A 90 -4.81 -9.03 0.18
CA GLU A 90 -4.58 -8.10 -0.92
C GLU A 90 -3.46 -7.12 -0.62
N ALA A 91 -2.56 -6.94 -1.58
CA ALA A 91 -1.48 -5.97 -1.52
C ALA A 91 -1.18 -5.39 -2.89
N SER A 92 -0.51 -4.24 -2.92
CA SER A 92 -0.06 -3.62 -4.16
C SER A 92 0.92 -4.50 -4.92
N THR A 93 0.97 -4.35 -6.24
CA THR A 93 1.84 -5.18 -7.10
C THR A 93 3.33 -5.03 -6.76
N VAL A 94 3.76 -3.88 -6.26
CA VAL A 94 5.14 -3.68 -5.80
C VAL A 94 5.46 -4.48 -4.53
N VAL A 95 4.50 -4.70 -3.63
CA VAL A 95 4.67 -5.60 -2.47
C VAL A 95 4.91 -7.02 -2.96
N HIS A 96 4.06 -7.51 -3.87
CA HIS A 96 4.24 -8.83 -4.47
C HIS A 96 5.59 -8.98 -5.19
N ALA A 97 6.02 -7.97 -5.96
CA ALA A 97 7.30 -7.98 -6.64
C ALA A 97 8.47 -8.14 -5.64
N ARG A 98 8.49 -7.30 -4.61
CA ARG A 98 9.56 -7.30 -3.60
C ARG A 98 9.60 -8.60 -2.80
N LEU A 99 8.45 -9.16 -2.40
CA LEU A 99 8.39 -10.45 -1.71
C LEU A 99 8.85 -11.60 -2.61
N ARG A 100 8.61 -11.53 -3.93
CA ARG A 100 9.15 -12.48 -4.91
C ARG A 100 10.64 -12.28 -5.21
N GLY A 101 11.26 -11.21 -4.72
CA GLY A 101 12.65 -10.85 -5.01
C GLY A 101 12.86 -10.27 -6.39
N THR A 102 11.84 -9.67 -6.96
CA THR A 102 11.92 -8.94 -8.24
C THR A 102 11.80 -7.44 -7.99
N ALA A 103 12.58 -6.64 -8.72
CA ALA A 103 12.54 -5.19 -8.57
C ALA A 103 11.36 -4.56 -9.31
N THR A 104 10.82 -5.25 -10.29
CA THR A 104 9.80 -4.72 -11.19
C THR A 104 8.48 -5.47 -11.02
N PRO A 105 7.38 -4.78 -10.83
CA PRO A 105 6.05 -5.37 -10.90
C PRO A 105 5.81 -6.07 -12.25
N PRO A 106 4.84 -6.97 -12.33
CA PRO A 106 4.54 -7.68 -13.58
C PRO A 106 4.17 -6.70 -14.68
N LYS A 107 4.42 -7.11 -15.92
CA LYS A 107 3.93 -6.36 -17.08
C LYS A 107 2.42 -6.25 -17.03
N THR A 108 1.94 -5.12 -17.47
CA THR A 108 0.55 -4.80 -17.61
C THR A 108 -0.21 -5.87 -18.40
N ARG A 109 -1.36 -6.24 -17.92
CA ARG A 109 -2.29 -7.13 -18.60
C ARG A 109 -3.54 -6.35 -19.00
N ARG A 110 -4.05 -6.57 -20.21
CA ARG A 110 -5.33 -6.02 -20.61
C ARG A 110 -6.48 -6.62 -19.77
N SER A 111 -7.33 -5.77 -19.27
CA SER A 111 -8.62 -6.17 -18.73
C SER A 111 -9.58 -6.46 -19.89
N SER A 112 -10.12 -7.66 -19.94
CA SER A 112 -11.13 -8.01 -20.97
C SER A 112 -12.42 -7.20 -20.83
N ALA A 113 -12.75 -6.75 -19.61
CA ALA A 113 -13.96 -5.99 -19.32
C ALA A 113 -13.84 -4.53 -19.75
N LEU A 114 -12.66 -3.94 -19.64
CA LEU A 114 -12.42 -2.52 -19.88
C LEU A 114 -11.63 -2.26 -21.17
N GLY A 115 -11.07 -3.31 -21.77
CA GLY A 115 -10.18 -3.17 -22.91
C GLY A 115 -8.84 -2.50 -22.60
N GLU A 116 -8.57 -2.23 -21.33
CA GLU A 116 -7.47 -1.41 -20.84
C GLU A 116 -6.40 -2.24 -20.16
N ALA A 117 -5.23 -1.66 -20.03
CA ALA A 117 -4.10 -2.31 -19.40
C ALA A 117 -4.20 -2.23 -17.87
N VAL A 118 -4.00 -3.35 -17.19
CA VAL A 118 -4.03 -3.46 -15.74
C VAL A 118 -2.77 -4.16 -15.25
N ASP A 119 -2.08 -3.57 -14.28
CA ASP A 119 -1.00 -4.24 -13.56
C ASP A 119 -1.59 -5.22 -12.55
N SER A 120 -1.27 -6.49 -12.70
CA SER A 120 -1.67 -7.51 -11.74
C SER A 120 -0.79 -8.74 -11.82
N TYR A 121 -0.69 -9.46 -10.71
CA TYR A 121 -0.22 -10.84 -10.72
C TYR A 121 -1.40 -11.78 -10.97
N ARG A 122 -1.20 -12.78 -11.84
CA ARG A 122 -2.26 -13.76 -12.17
C ARG A 122 -2.56 -14.69 -11.00
N THR A 123 -1.57 -14.93 -10.14
CA THR A 123 -1.67 -15.82 -8.99
C THR A 123 -1.13 -15.11 -7.76
N GLY A 124 -1.80 -15.31 -6.64
CA GLY A 124 -1.31 -14.91 -5.33
C GLY A 124 0.03 -15.61 -4.99
N MET A 125 0.56 -15.27 -3.85
CA MET A 125 1.70 -15.96 -3.24
C MET A 125 1.17 -16.93 -2.19
N ASN A 126 1.61 -18.18 -2.24
CA ASN A 126 1.43 -19.12 -1.15
C ASN A 126 2.68 -19.02 -0.25
N GLY A 127 2.47 -18.96 1.05
CA GLY A 127 3.57 -18.86 2.00
C GLY A 127 3.06 -18.58 3.41
N ASP A 128 3.97 -18.61 4.35
CA ASP A 128 3.72 -18.19 5.73
C ASP A 128 4.16 -16.74 5.89
N PHE A 129 3.19 -15.84 5.94
CA PHE A 129 3.42 -14.42 6.07
C PHE A 129 3.12 -13.95 7.48
N ARG A 130 4.00 -13.08 8.01
CA ARG A 130 3.76 -12.35 9.25
C ARG A 130 3.60 -10.88 8.93
N ILE A 131 2.58 -10.27 9.52
CA ILE A 131 2.25 -8.86 9.29
C ILE A 131 2.26 -8.15 10.64
N ALA A 132 3.03 -7.07 10.72
CA ALA A 132 2.95 -6.14 11.84
C ALA A 132 2.43 -4.79 11.34
N ILE A 133 1.40 -4.28 12.00
CA ILE A 133 0.81 -2.97 11.73
C ILE A 133 1.19 -2.03 12.88
N PHE A 134 1.76 -0.89 12.55
CA PHE A 134 2.19 0.13 13.51
C PHE A 134 1.08 1.18 13.66
N ARG A 135 0.17 0.92 14.58
CA ARG A 135 -0.99 1.79 14.84
C ARG A 135 -0.58 3.23 15.18
N HIS A 136 -1.44 4.16 14.85
CA HIS A 136 -1.27 5.59 15.14
C HIS A 136 -0.06 6.22 14.44
N THR A 137 0.37 5.65 13.33
CA THR A 137 1.40 6.24 12.47
C THR A 137 0.82 6.99 11.28
N SER A 138 -0.48 6.90 11.08
CA SER A 138 -1.18 7.50 9.96
C SER A 138 -0.89 8.99 9.80
N ARG A 139 -0.66 9.42 8.56
CA ARG A 139 -0.49 10.81 8.15
C ARG A 139 -1.73 11.34 7.41
N LEU A 140 -2.90 10.77 7.66
CA LEU A 140 -4.13 11.31 7.10
C LEU A 140 -4.38 12.73 7.61
N GLN A 141 -4.81 13.58 6.71
CA GLN A 141 -5.31 14.92 7.07
C GLN A 141 -6.59 14.78 7.91
N PRO A 142 -6.84 15.67 8.86
CA PRO A 142 -8.05 15.63 9.66
C PRO A 142 -9.31 15.56 8.80
N ARG A 143 -10.19 14.59 9.09
CA ARG A 143 -11.47 14.38 8.39
C ARG A 143 -11.36 14.14 6.88
N SER A 144 -10.21 13.71 6.41
CA SER A 144 -9.93 13.43 5.00
C SER A 144 -9.43 11.99 4.83
N SER A 145 -9.59 11.45 3.63
CA SER A 145 -8.92 10.22 3.19
C SER A 145 -7.56 10.50 2.53
N MET A 146 -7.12 11.75 2.51
CA MET A 146 -5.90 12.19 1.89
C MET A 146 -4.75 12.23 2.89
N LEU A 147 -3.60 11.69 2.52
CA LEU A 147 -2.37 11.81 3.29
C LEU A 147 -1.86 13.26 3.24
N ALA A 148 -1.18 13.69 4.30
CA ALA A 148 -0.40 14.94 4.28
C ALA A 148 0.96 14.72 3.60
N LEU A 149 1.01 13.86 2.58
CA LEU A 149 2.21 13.44 1.87
C LEU A 149 1.89 13.34 0.38
N THR A 150 2.76 13.87 -0.46
CA THR A 150 2.72 13.67 -1.90
C THR A 150 3.07 12.22 -2.27
N ALA A 151 2.82 11.81 -3.49
CA ALA A 151 3.14 10.48 -3.96
C ALA A 151 4.64 10.13 -3.84
N GLU A 152 5.51 11.13 -4.00
CA GLU A 152 6.96 10.99 -3.88
C GLU A 152 7.41 10.84 -2.42
N GLU A 153 6.70 11.43 -1.47
CA GLU A 153 7.03 11.41 -0.04
C GLU A 153 6.54 10.13 0.67
N ILE A 154 5.51 9.48 0.14
CA ILE A 154 4.92 8.30 0.80
C ILE A 154 5.94 7.18 0.96
N GLY A 155 6.69 6.84 -0.08
CA GLY A 155 7.68 5.76 -0.04
C GLY A 155 8.77 5.98 1.02
N PRO A 156 9.51 7.10 1.00
CA PRO A 156 10.49 7.43 2.03
C PRO A 156 9.90 7.45 3.45
N TRP A 157 8.69 7.97 3.61
CA TRP A 157 8.03 7.98 4.90
C TRP A 157 7.69 6.58 5.41
N ILE A 158 7.19 5.69 4.55
CA ILE A 158 6.93 4.27 4.90
C ILE A 158 8.21 3.64 5.45
N GLU A 159 9.32 3.76 4.72
CA GLU A 159 10.59 3.13 5.09
C GLU A 159 11.09 3.68 6.44
N ALA A 160 11.15 4.99 6.61
CA ALA A 160 11.62 5.61 7.85
C ALA A 160 10.72 5.25 9.05
N THR A 161 9.40 5.28 8.87
CA THR A 161 8.44 4.99 9.95
C THR A 161 8.50 3.53 10.35
N ALA A 162 8.47 2.62 9.38
CA ALA A 162 8.52 1.18 9.66
C ALA A 162 9.85 0.79 10.30
N GLN A 163 10.98 1.31 9.84
CA GLN A 163 12.29 1.05 10.45
C GLN A 163 12.36 1.50 11.91
N ALA A 164 11.89 2.72 12.20
CA ALA A 164 11.86 3.24 13.57
C ALA A 164 10.98 2.37 14.49
N LYS A 165 9.80 1.95 14.01
CA LYS A 165 8.89 1.11 14.78
C LYS A 165 9.42 -0.32 14.94
N LEU A 166 10.03 -0.89 13.92
CA LEU A 166 10.69 -2.19 14.00
C LEU A 166 11.82 -2.17 15.04
N ALA A 167 12.67 -1.14 15.03
CA ALA A 167 13.73 -1.00 16.03
C ALA A 167 13.17 -0.98 17.46
N ALA A 168 12.06 -0.25 17.67
CA ALA A 168 11.41 -0.15 18.97
C ALA A 168 10.83 -1.47 19.51
N ILE A 169 10.49 -2.42 18.64
CA ILE A 169 9.94 -3.73 19.04
C ILE A 169 10.97 -4.87 19.00
N GLY A 170 12.24 -4.60 18.67
CA GLY A 170 13.29 -5.60 18.61
C GLY A 170 13.57 -6.17 17.20
N GLY A 171 13.14 -5.46 16.15
CA GLY A 171 13.46 -5.76 14.76
C GLY A 171 12.57 -6.81 14.08
N LEU A 172 12.96 -7.20 12.88
CA LEU A 172 12.22 -8.18 12.07
C LEU A 172 12.13 -9.56 12.71
N ASP A 173 13.13 -9.94 13.50
CA ASP A 173 13.13 -11.26 14.17
C ASP A 173 11.97 -11.37 15.18
N ARG A 174 11.61 -10.26 15.81
CA ARG A 174 10.44 -10.24 16.68
C ARG A 174 9.15 -10.44 15.89
N VAL A 175 9.03 -9.87 14.70
CA VAL A 175 7.87 -10.08 13.81
C VAL A 175 7.82 -11.53 13.35
N ARG A 176 8.95 -12.12 12.96
CA ARG A 176 9.05 -13.53 12.57
C ARG A 176 8.66 -14.48 13.69
N ALA A 177 9.07 -14.16 14.92
CA ALA A 177 8.80 -14.98 16.11
C ALA A 177 7.37 -14.85 16.65
N CYS A 178 6.52 -13.95 16.11
CA CYS A 178 5.12 -13.91 16.48
C CYS A 178 4.46 -15.22 16.05
N ALA A 179 4.25 -16.10 17.02
CA ALA A 179 3.48 -17.32 16.84
C ALA A 179 1.99 -16.99 16.71
N ASN A 180 1.27 -17.87 16.01
CA ASN A 180 -0.20 -17.85 15.96
C ASN A 180 -0.81 -18.13 17.33
#